data_8081ddeb26ce5128d4de706f68a9b5e8
#
_entry.id   8081ddeb26ce5128d4de706f68a9b5e8
#
_cell.length_a   1.000
_cell.length_b   1.000
_cell.length_c   1.000
_cell.angle_alpha   90.00
_cell.angle_beta   90.00
_cell.angle_gamma   90.00
#
_symmetry.space_group_name_H-M   'P 1'
#
loop_
_entity.id
_entity.type
_entity.pdbx_description
1 polymer ?
#
loop_
_entity_poly.entity_id
_entity_poly.type
_entity_poly.pdbx_seq_one_letter_code
_entity_poly.pdbx_strand_id
1 'polypeptide(L)'
;MRHFKQTLRLTIYISTIFAATLLLGFRHLTLPVTITGHLKKNPKDTSAYIQSVVVFVKGVNNVLAKTLTDDKGDFTITFTPKNEKSFDFYCTGIGIDTLLLSSVITFESDTPEMTFYIPGQHKKNSFGKAICPKCKRTDKVYKIAYGDAPVMTRHISKSGDTTYSPLYKGTYQESCIAGIAKYYWDRDKVKF
;
A
#
# COMPACT_ATOMS: atom_id res chain seq x y z
N MET A 1 -27.04 19.73 61.68
CA MET A 1 -26.20 20.34 60.63
C MET A 1 -24.95 19.54 60.23
N ARG A 2 -24.28 18.81 61.09
CA ARG A 2 -23.06 18.02 60.73
C ARG A 2 -23.35 16.84 59.78
N HIS A 3 -24.43 16.08 60.01
CA HIS A 3 -24.79 14.94 59.15
C HIS A 3 -25.14 15.33 57.71
N PHE A 4 -25.79 16.44 57.49
CA PHE A 4 -26.14 16.94 56.16
C PHE A 4 -24.92 17.28 55.29
N LYS A 5 -23.88 17.84 55.92
CA LYS A 5 -22.61 18.15 55.18
C LYS A 5 -21.82 16.88 54.83
N GLN A 6 -21.92 15.81 55.62
CA GLN A 6 -21.26 14.53 55.33
C GLN A 6 -21.93 13.80 54.16
N THR A 7 -23.26 13.74 54.16
CA THR A 7 -24.02 13.10 53.08
C THR A 7 -23.80 13.82 51.76
N LEU A 8 -23.79 15.15 51.73
CA LEU A 8 -23.55 15.94 50.52
C LEU A 8 -22.14 15.70 49.94
N ARG A 9 -21.11 15.59 50.79
CA ARG A 9 -19.74 15.28 50.33
C ARG A 9 -19.65 13.88 49.72
N LEU A 10 -20.28 12.88 50.32
CA LEU A 10 -20.29 11.52 49.85
C LEU A 10 -20.95 11.40 48.49
N THR A 11 -22.08 12.07 48.28
CA THR A 11 -22.80 12.09 46.98
C THR A 11 -21.95 12.72 45.87
N ILE A 12 -21.21 13.79 46.15
CA ILE A 12 -20.33 14.42 45.17
C ILE A 12 -19.17 13.47 44.83
N TYR A 13 -18.56 12.79 45.77
CA TYR A 13 -17.49 11.82 45.51
C TYR A 13 -17.95 10.64 44.63
N ILE A 14 -19.14 10.08 44.90
CA ILE A 14 -19.70 8.99 44.12
C ILE A 14 -20.00 9.44 42.70
N SER A 15 -20.56 10.64 42.53
CA SER A 15 -20.86 11.23 41.23
C SER A 15 -19.58 11.49 40.38
N THR A 16 -18.51 11.96 41.02
CA THR A 16 -17.24 12.20 40.33
C THR A 16 -16.54 10.90 39.89
N ILE A 17 -16.59 9.86 40.74
CA ILE A 17 -16.04 8.54 40.38
C ILE A 17 -16.83 7.93 39.25
N PHE A 18 -18.16 8.02 39.25
CA PHE A 18 -19.01 7.48 38.19
C PHE A 18 -18.79 8.23 36.87
N ALA A 19 -18.65 9.55 36.88
CA ALA A 19 -18.31 10.35 35.71
C ALA A 19 -16.91 10.01 35.15
N ALA A 20 -15.92 9.79 36.02
CA ALA A 20 -14.57 9.41 35.64
C ALA A 20 -14.53 7.99 35.01
N THR A 21 -15.30 7.04 35.53
CA THR A 21 -15.41 5.69 34.97
C THR A 21 -16.12 5.69 33.60
N LEU A 22 -17.13 6.52 33.41
CA LEU A 22 -17.77 6.72 32.11
C LEU A 22 -16.80 7.31 31.08
N LEU A 23 -16.01 8.30 31.44
CA LEU A 23 -15.03 8.93 30.54
C LEU A 23 -13.87 7.99 30.16
N LEU A 24 -13.46 7.10 31.06
CA LEU A 24 -12.40 6.11 30.78
C LEU A 24 -12.90 4.89 29.99
N GLY A 25 -14.21 4.65 29.94
CA GLY A 25 -14.82 3.48 29.28
C GLY A 25 -14.94 3.57 27.75
N PHE A 26 -14.86 4.75 27.16
CA PHE A 26 -14.93 4.94 25.71
C PHE A 26 -13.55 4.79 25.05
N ARG A 27 -12.85 3.68 25.30
CA ARG A 27 -11.83 3.24 24.33
C ARG A 27 -12.59 2.80 23.08
N HIS A 28 -12.39 3.49 21.98
CA HIS A 28 -12.87 3.02 20.69
C HIS A 28 -12.34 1.60 20.48
N LEU A 29 -13.19 0.61 20.69
CA LEU A 29 -12.92 -0.78 20.30
C LEU A 29 -12.92 -0.82 18.79
N THR A 30 -11.75 -0.70 18.19
CA THR A 30 -11.58 -0.91 16.77
C THR A 30 -11.74 -2.40 16.49
N LEU A 31 -12.79 -2.77 15.75
CA LEU A 31 -13.04 -4.15 15.37
C LEU A 31 -12.01 -4.61 14.33
N PRO A 32 -11.61 -5.89 14.38
CA PRO A 32 -10.77 -6.46 13.34
C PRO A 32 -11.54 -6.52 12.00
N VAL A 33 -10.86 -6.17 10.92
CA VAL A 33 -11.34 -6.31 9.55
C VAL A 33 -10.72 -7.56 8.96
N THR A 34 -11.55 -8.44 8.40
CA THR A 34 -11.11 -9.64 7.67
C THR A 34 -11.40 -9.47 6.20
N ILE A 35 -10.38 -9.54 5.37
CA ILE A 35 -10.47 -9.39 3.92
C ILE A 35 -10.23 -10.74 3.28
N THR A 36 -11.18 -11.18 2.43
CA THR A 36 -10.99 -12.30 1.51
C THR A 36 -10.59 -11.74 0.15
N GLY A 37 -9.52 -12.26 -0.43
CA GLY A 37 -9.00 -11.71 -1.67
C GLY A 37 -8.55 -12.78 -2.65
N HIS A 38 -8.54 -12.37 -3.92
CA HIS A 38 -8.11 -13.20 -5.05
C HIS A 38 -6.98 -12.50 -5.81
N LEU A 39 -5.82 -13.11 -5.86
CA LEU A 39 -4.71 -12.68 -6.69
C LEU A 39 -4.76 -13.43 -8.02
N LYS A 40 -5.10 -12.73 -9.10
CA LYS A 40 -5.27 -13.32 -10.43
C LYS A 40 -4.17 -12.89 -11.38
N LYS A 41 -3.83 -13.77 -12.33
CA LYS A 41 -2.95 -13.40 -13.44
C LYS A 41 -3.63 -12.38 -14.34
N ASN A 42 -2.87 -11.40 -14.79
CA ASN A 42 -3.38 -10.46 -15.78
C ASN A 42 -3.68 -11.21 -17.09
N PRO A 43 -4.89 -11.12 -17.67
CA PRO A 43 -5.23 -11.81 -18.92
C PRO A 43 -4.30 -11.47 -20.11
N LYS A 44 -3.69 -10.28 -20.08
CA LYS A 44 -2.75 -9.82 -21.11
C LYS A 44 -1.28 -10.17 -20.83
N ASP A 45 -0.99 -10.71 -19.65
CA ASP A 45 0.36 -11.04 -19.25
C ASP A 45 0.30 -12.07 -18.12
N THR A 46 0.38 -13.33 -18.48
CA THR A 46 0.23 -14.48 -17.56
C THR A 46 1.56 -14.96 -16.98
N SER A 47 2.63 -14.16 -17.12
CA SER A 47 3.99 -14.54 -16.68
C SER A 47 4.17 -14.64 -15.17
N ALA A 48 3.33 -13.98 -14.40
CA ALA A 48 3.43 -13.97 -12.94
C ALA A 48 2.90 -15.26 -12.30
N TYR A 49 3.56 -15.70 -11.24
CA TYR A 49 3.04 -16.71 -10.33
C TYR A 49 2.05 -16.08 -9.36
N ILE A 50 1.03 -16.86 -8.97
CA ILE A 50 0.00 -16.41 -8.00
C ILE A 50 -0.01 -17.25 -6.73
N GLN A 51 0.66 -18.40 -6.73
CA GLN A 51 0.79 -19.30 -5.59
C GLN A 51 1.93 -18.86 -4.67
N SER A 52 1.74 -19.00 -3.36
CA SER A 52 2.75 -18.69 -2.34
C SER A 52 3.29 -17.26 -2.43
N VAL A 53 2.45 -16.34 -2.90
CA VAL A 53 2.77 -14.92 -2.94
C VAL A 53 2.40 -14.32 -1.58
N VAL A 54 3.31 -13.58 -0.98
CA VAL A 54 3.04 -12.84 0.24
C VAL A 54 2.19 -11.64 -0.11
N VAL A 55 0.98 -11.56 0.43
CA VAL A 55 0.13 -10.36 0.39
C VAL A 55 0.19 -9.71 1.76
N PHE A 56 0.38 -8.40 1.81
CA PHE A 56 0.43 -7.66 3.05
C PHE A 56 -0.22 -6.30 2.96
N VAL A 57 -0.74 -5.83 4.09
CA VAL A 57 -1.41 -4.54 4.26
C VAL A 57 -0.50 -3.62 5.05
N LYS A 58 -0.29 -2.42 4.53
CA LYS A 58 0.37 -1.33 5.25
C LYS A 58 -0.62 -0.25 5.64
N GLY A 59 -0.51 0.22 6.87
CA GLY A 59 -0.98 1.53 7.28
C GLY A 59 0.02 2.62 6.87
N VAL A 60 -0.04 3.76 7.55
CA VAL A 60 0.83 4.91 7.23
C VAL A 60 2.32 4.58 7.43
N ASN A 61 2.68 3.91 8.53
CA ASN A 61 4.08 3.71 8.92
C ASN A 61 4.48 2.26 9.17
N ASN A 62 3.54 1.30 9.15
CA ASN A 62 3.80 -0.08 9.55
C ASN A 62 3.03 -1.09 8.71
N VAL A 63 3.53 -2.31 8.69
CA VAL A 63 2.79 -3.47 8.18
C VAL A 63 1.79 -3.89 9.25
N LEU A 64 0.51 -3.92 8.89
CA LEU A 64 -0.58 -4.28 9.79
C LEU A 64 -0.77 -5.80 9.85
N ALA A 65 -0.72 -6.45 8.70
CA ALA A 65 -0.81 -7.90 8.56
C ALA A 65 -0.17 -8.39 7.28
N LYS A 66 0.10 -9.70 7.22
CA LYS A 66 0.59 -10.42 6.03
C LYS A 66 0.01 -11.84 6.00
N THR A 67 -0.17 -12.36 4.80
CA THR A 67 -0.63 -13.73 4.53
C THR A 67 0.01 -14.27 3.25
N LEU A 68 -0.18 -15.55 2.97
CA LEU A 68 0.23 -16.19 1.71
C LEU A 68 -0.99 -16.55 0.88
N THR A 69 -0.86 -16.47 -0.42
CA THR A 69 -1.87 -17.01 -1.34
C THR A 69 -1.74 -18.52 -1.45
N ASP A 70 -2.87 -19.19 -1.65
CA ASP A 70 -2.92 -20.62 -1.98
C ASP A 70 -2.58 -20.89 -3.47
N ASP A 71 -2.80 -22.12 -3.93
CA ASP A 71 -2.54 -22.56 -5.31
C ASP A 71 -3.44 -21.90 -6.35
N LYS A 72 -4.61 -21.39 -5.94
CA LYS A 72 -5.55 -20.63 -6.78
C LYS A 72 -5.32 -19.14 -6.75
N GLY A 73 -4.44 -18.67 -5.84
CA GLY A 73 -4.21 -17.25 -5.58
C GLY A 73 -5.17 -16.64 -4.56
N ASP A 74 -5.93 -17.47 -3.85
CA ASP A 74 -6.87 -17.00 -2.84
C ASP A 74 -6.12 -16.75 -1.52
N PHE A 75 -6.58 -15.74 -0.77
CA PHE A 75 -6.00 -15.40 0.52
C PHE A 75 -7.03 -14.79 1.46
N THR A 76 -6.76 -14.92 2.75
CA THR A 76 -7.51 -14.21 3.81
C THR A 76 -6.51 -13.48 4.68
N ILE A 77 -6.80 -12.21 4.98
CA ILE A 77 -5.96 -11.36 5.82
C ILE A 77 -6.81 -10.62 6.85
N THR A 78 -6.43 -10.71 8.12
CA THR A 78 -7.14 -10.05 9.22
C THR A 78 -6.20 -9.07 9.91
N PHE A 79 -6.68 -7.85 10.15
CA PHE A 79 -5.95 -6.82 10.89
C PHE A 79 -6.91 -5.90 11.62
N THR A 80 -6.41 -5.21 12.64
CA THR A 80 -7.17 -4.23 13.39
C THR A 80 -6.71 -2.83 12.99
N PRO A 81 -7.56 -2.05 12.29
CA PRO A 81 -7.29 -0.64 12.03
C PRO A 81 -7.17 0.10 13.35
N LYS A 82 -6.17 0.95 13.52
CA LYS A 82 -6.07 1.80 14.70
C LYS A 82 -6.56 3.21 14.38
N ASN A 83 -5.74 3.98 13.69
CA ASN A 83 -6.06 5.36 13.28
C ASN A 83 -5.70 5.60 11.81
N GLU A 84 -5.56 4.51 11.04
CA GLU A 84 -5.20 4.59 9.64
C GLU A 84 -6.36 5.17 8.82
N LYS A 85 -6.04 6.18 8.00
CA LYS A 85 -6.97 6.79 7.05
C LYS A 85 -6.95 6.11 5.68
N SER A 86 -5.95 5.27 5.43
CA SER A 86 -5.81 4.51 4.20
C SER A 86 -4.99 3.25 4.42
N PHE A 87 -5.27 2.25 3.61
CA PHE A 87 -4.62 0.94 3.62
C PHE A 87 -4.03 0.67 2.25
N ASP A 88 -2.73 0.39 2.21
CA ASP A 88 -2.02 0.04 1.00
C ASP A 88 -1.80 -1.48 0.97
N PHE A 89 -2.32 -2.14 -0.05
CA PHE A 89 -2.13 -3.57 -0.30
C PHE A 89 -0.94 -3.77 -1.20
N TYR A 90 -0.04 -4.63 -0.78
CA TYR A 90 1.16 -5.00 -1.52
C TYR A 90 1.23 -6.50 -1.70
N CYS A 91 1.96 -6.93 -2.72
CA CYS A 91 2.42 -8.31 -2.83
C CYS A 91 3.94 -8.37 -3.07
N THR A 92 4.53 -9.50 -2.69
CA THR A 92 5.93 -9.84 -2.98
C THR A 92 6.09 -11.36 -3.02
N GLY A 93 7.10 -11.85 -3.72
CA GLY A 93 7.35 -13.30 -3.83
C GLY A 93 8.56 -13.61 -4.69
N ILE A 94 8.76 -14.89 -5.01
CA ILE A 94 9.85 -15.32 -5.87
C ILE A 94 9.66 -14.73 -7.27
N GLY A 95 10.64 -13.95 -7.72
CA GLY A 95 10.56 -13.25 -9.01
C GLY A 95 9.54 -12.09 -9.05
N ILE A 96 8.98 -11.73 -7.89
CA ILE A 96 8.03 -10.63 -7.75
C ILE A 96 8.63 -9.57 -6.82
N ASP A 97 8.95 -8.43 -7.37
CA ASP A 97 9.27 -7.25 -6.57
C ASP A 97 8.09 -6.87 -5.68
N THR A 98 8.36 -6.11 -4.63
CA THR A 98 7.28 -5.53 -3.83
C THR A 98 6.43 -4.60 -4.70
N LEU A 99 5.21 -5.03 -5.01
CA LEU A 99 4.26 -4.31 -5.85
C LEU A 99 3.11 -3.75 -5.02
N LEU A 100 2.75 -2.51 -5.28
CA LEU A 100 1.50 -1.95 -4.80
C LEU A 100 0.34 -2.47 -5.66
N LEU A 101 -0.59 -3.19 -5.03
CA LEU A 101 -1.80 -3.73 -5.67
C LEU A 101 -2.93 -2.71 -5.69
N SER A 102 -3.20 -2.09 -4.55
CA SER A 102 -4.27 -1.10 -4.38
C SER A 102 -4.06 -0.24 -3.15
N SER A 103 -4.70 0.93 -3.14
CA SER A 103 -4.85 1.78 -1.96
C SER A 103 -6.33 2.01 -1.71
N VAL A 104 -6.77 1.75 -0.48
CA VAL A 104 -8.17 1.83 -0.04
C VAL A 104 -8.24 2.82 1.12
N ILE A 105 -9.22 3.72 1.10
CA ILE A 105 -9.42 4.72 2.16
C ILE A 105 -10.37 4.17 3.23
N THR A 106 -11.42 3.48 2.81
CA THR A 106 -12.43 2.89 3.70
C THR A 106 -12.90 1.56 3.12
N PHE A 107 -13.42 0.70 3.98
CA PHE A 107 -14.10 -0.52 3.56
C PHE A 107 -15.61 -0.34 3.69
N GLU A 108 -16.35 -0.82 2.71
CA GLU A 108 -17.83 -0.75 2.67
C GLU A 108 -18.47 -1.82 3.56
N SER A 109 -17.70 -2.82 3.98
CA SER A 109 -18.15 -3.92 4.86
C SER A 109 -17.02 -4.38 5.76
N ASP A 110 -17.38 -5.12 6.82
CA ASP A 110 -16.40 -5.71 7.75
C ASP A 110 -15.65 -6.90 7.14
N THR A 111 -16.16 -7.46 6.03
CA THR A 111 -15.57 -8.58 5.29
C THR A 111 -15.55 -8.28 3.79
N PRO A 112 -14.77 -7.29 3.32
CA PRO A 112 -14.71 -6.97 1.90
C PRO A 112 -14.03 -8.09 1.10
N GLU A 113 -14.56 -8.37 -0.09
CA GLU A 113 -13.93 -9.24 -1.08
C GLU A 113 -13.15 -8.40 -2.09
N MET A 114 -11.91 -8.78 -2.39
CA MET A 114 -11.03 -7.99 -3.25
C MET A 114 -10.37 -8.87 -4.30
N THR A 115 -10.37 -8.42 -5.56
CA THR A 115 -9.61 -9.07 -6.63
C THR A 115 -8.48 -8.17 -7.10
N PHE A 116 -7.27 -8.70 -7.09
CA PHE A 116 -6.08 -8.05 -7.60
C PHE A 116 -5.53 -8.80 -8.80
N TYR A 117 -4.87 -8.09 -9.71
CA TYR A 117 -4.20 -8.67 -10.86
C TYR A 117 -2.69 -8.42 -10.80
N ILE A 118 -1.90 -9.44 -11.13
CA ILE A 118 -0.45 -9.33 -11.29
C ILE A 118 0.02 -9.85 -12.66
N PRO A 119 0.86 -9.09 -13.37
CA PRO A 119 1.13 -7.66 -13.18
C PRO A 119 -0.15 -6.84 -13.17
N GLY A 120 -0.13 -5.71 -12.45
CA GLY A 120 -1.31 -4.87 -12.30
C GLY A 120 -1.87 -4.35 -13.63
N GLN A 121 -3.18 -4.12 -13.68
CA GLN A 121 -3.82 -3.41 -14.78
C GLN A 121 -3.66 -1.90 -14.54
N HIS A 122 -2.78 -1.28 -15.31
CA HIS A 122 -2.49 0.13 -15.11
C HIS A 122 -3.49 1.01 -15.85
N LYS A 123 -4.21 1.83 -15.10
CA LYS A 123 -5.02 2.90 -15.69
C LYS A 123 -4.10 3.94 -16.30
N LYS A 124 -4.50 4.46 -17.46
CA LYS A 124 -3.79 5.55 -18.17
C LYS A 124 -4.74 6.74 -18.29
N ASN A 125 -4.17 7.94 -18.30
CA ASN A 125 -4.93 9.14 -18.64
C ASN A 125 -5.15 9.25 -20.15
N SER A 126 -5.87 10.28 -20.60
CA SER A 126 -6.15 10.56 -22.02
C SER A 126 -4.89 10.74 -22.87
N PHE A 127 -3.75 11.09 -22.26
CA PHE A 127 -2.45 11.23 -22.92
C PHE A 127 -1.62 9.94 -22.89
N GLY A 128 -2.18 8.81 -22.49
CA GLY A 128 -1.49 7.52 -22.41
C GLY A 128 -0.49 7.37 -21.26
N LYS A 129 -0.41 8.35 -20.31
CA LYS A 129 0.47 8.28 -19.15
C LYS A 129 -0.16 7.40 -18.06
N ALA A 130 0.63 6.50 -17.48
CA ALA A 130 0.18 5.66 -16.37
C ALA A 130 -0.17 6.52 -15.15
N ILE A 131 -1.24 6.12 -14.46
CA ILE A 131 -1.75 6.78 -13.26
C ILE A 131 -1.26 5.99 -12.05
N CYS A 132 -0.63 6.66 -11.09
CA CYS A 132 -0.25 6.03 -9.83
C CYS A 132 -1.49 5.51 -9.10
N PRO A 133 -1.54 4.23 -8.69
CA PRO A 133 -2.70 3.66 -7.99
C PRO A 133 -2.94 4.32 -6.63
N LYS A 134 -1.89 4.86 -6.00
CA LYS A 134 -1.94 5.48 -4.68
C LYS A 134 -2.50 6.91 -4.73
N CYS A 135 -1.82 7.83 -5.41
CA CYS A 135 -2.18 9.25 -5.41
C CYS A 135 -2.99 9.70 -6.62
N LYS A 136 -3.27 8.81 -7.57
CA LYS A 136 -4.01 9.07 -8.82
C LYS A 136 -3.37 10.11 -9.76
N ARG A 137 -2.10 10.45 -9.54
CA ARG A 137 -1.33 11.40 -10.36
C ARG A 137 -0.52 10.68 -11.44
N THR A 138 -0.11 11.44 -12.46
CA THR A 138 0.71 10.95 -13.58
C THR A 138 2.09 11.61 -13.64
N ASP A 139 2.31 12.64 -12.82
CA ASP A 139 3.59 13.31 -12.72
C ASP A 139 4.60 12.40 -11.99
N LYS A 140 5.85 12.38 -12.45
CA LYS A 140 6.94 11.56 -11.90
C LYS A 140 6.67 10.04 -11.91
N VAL A 141 5.80 9.57 -12.80
CA VAL A 141 5.63 8.15 -13.10
C VAL A 141 6.53 7.81 -14.30
N TYR A 142 7.42 6.87 -14.11
CA TYR A 142 8.41 6.44 -15.10
C TYR A 142 8.16 4.99 -15.47
N LYS A 143 8.41 4.62 -16.73
CA LYS A 143 8.53 3.20 -17.09
C LYS A 143 9.76 2.62 -16.45
N ILE A 144 9.68 1.38 -15.97
CA ILE A 144 10.85 0.65 -15.49
C ILE A 144 11.54 0.00 -16.69
N ALA A 145 12.85 0.18 -16.77
CA ALA A 145 13.73 -0.56 -17.65
C ALA A 145 14.59 -1.50 -16.80
N TYR A 146 14.49 -2.78 -17.06
CA TYR A 146 15.31 -3.82 -16.43
C TYR A 146 16.53 -4.10 -17.30
N GLY A 147 17.71 -4.25 -16.71
CA GLY A 147 18.94 -4.57 -17.45
C GLY A 147 20.21 -4.25 -16.65
N ASP A 148 21.33 -4.79 -17.12
CA ASP A 148 22.60 -4.75 -16.39
C ASP A 148 23.26 -3.38 -16.35
N ALA A 149 22.93 -2.50 -17.29
CA ALA A 149 23.43 -1.13 -17.29
C ALA A 149 22.45 -0.20 -18.00
N PRO A 150 22.33 1.05 -17.56
CA PRO A 150 21.58 2.03 -18.32
C PRO A 150 22.28 2.23 -19.68
N VAL A 151 21.51 2.09 -20.76
CA VAL A 151 22.01 2.44 -22.08
C VAL A 151 22.23 3.95 -22.07
N MET A 152 23.50 4.34 -22.11
CA MET A 152 23.92 5.74 -22.07
C MET A 152 24.28 6.23 -23.47
N THR A 153 23.79 7.39 -23.81
CA THR A 153 24.25 8.09 -25.01
C THR A 153 25.45 8.95 -24.66
N ARG A 154 26.54 8.74 -25.38
CA ARG A 154 27.73 9.58 -25.29
C ARG A 154 27.53 10.85 -26.11
N HIS A 155 27.67 11.99 -25.48
CA HIS A 155 27.68 13.30 -26.14
C HIS A 155 29.10 13.89 -26.05
N ILE A 156 29.63 14.33 -27.19
CA ILE A 156 30.89 15.02 -27.26
C ILE A 156 30.60 16.47 -27.60
N SER A 157 30.99 17.39 -26.75
CA SER A 157 30.86 18.83 -27.01
C SER A 157 31.84 19.29 -28.09
N LYS A 158 31.62 20.50 -28.62
CA LYS A 158 32.60 21.11 -29.57
C LYS A 158 33.96 21.38 -28.92
N SER A 159 34.02 21.50 -27.60
CA SER A 159 35.25 21.61 -26.78
C SER A 159 35.97 20.29 -26.54
N GLY A 160 35.37 19.16 -26.95
CA GLY A 160 35.94 17.83 -26.75
C GLY A 160 35.48 17.17 -25.42
N ASP A 161 34.70 17.87 -24.61
CA ASP A 161 34.20 17.31 -23.35
C ASP A 161 33.17 16.20 -23.61
N THR A 162 33.33 15.11 -22.90
CA THR A 162 32.43 13.96 -23.02
C THR A 162 31.44 13.95 -21.86
N THR A 163 30.16 13.96 -22.19
CA THR A 163 29.06 13.79 -21.22
C THR A 163 28.26 12.55 -21.58
N TYR A 164 27.71 11.90 -20.57
CA TYR A 164 26.82 10.74 -20.75
C TYR A 164 25.43 11.09 -20.26
N SER A 165 24.42 10.75 -21.03
CA SER A 165 23.02 10.88 -20.62
C SER A 165 22.29 9.57 -20.85
N PRO A 166 21.27 9.22 -20.04
CA PRO A 166 20.47 8.03 -20.29
C PRO A 166 19.81 8.11 -21.66
N LEU A 167 19.89 7.04 -22.47
CA LEU A 167 19.29 6.95 -23.81
C LEU A 167 17.77 7.16 -23.73
N TYR A 168 17.15 6.65 -22.67
CA TYR A 168 15.73 6.75 -22.47
C TYR A 168 15.38 7.82 -21.43
N LYS A 169 15.06 9.03 -21.88
CA LYS A 169 14.48 10.05 -21.00
C LYS A 169 13.13 9.56 -20.47
N GLY A 170 12.89 9.67 -19.16
CA GLY A 170 11.61 9.29 -18.55
C GLY A 170 11.47 7.81 -18.25
N THR A 171 12.57 7.05 -18.17
CA THR A 171 12.62 5.71 -17.63
C THR A 171 13.32 5.68 -16.28
N TYR A 172 12.90 4.77 -15.43
CA TYR A 172 13.58 4.41 -14.18
C TYR A 172 14.39 3.13 -14.44
N GLN A 173 15.69 3.20 -14.23
CA GLN A 173 16.56 2.04 -14.39
C GLN A 173 16.51 1.19 -13.13
N GLU A 174 16.19 -0.08 -13.29
CA GLU A 174 16.20 -1.09 -12.25
C GLU A 174 17.39 -2.04 -12.44
N SER A 175 17.61 -2.94 -11.46
CA SER A 175 18.66 -3.95 -11.52
C SER A 175 18.47 -4.95 -12.66
N CYS A 176 19.49 -5.77 -12.91
CA CYS A 176 19.48 -6.82 -13.94
C CYS A 176 18.46 -7.93 -13.72
N ILE A 177 17.91 -8.05 -12.52
CA ILE A 177 16.85 -9.02 -12.25
C ILE A 177 15.54 -8.46 -12.80
N ALA A 178 15.02 -9.09 -13.84
CA ALA A 178 13.74 -8.73 -14.42
C ALA A 178 12.61 -8.94 -13.38
N GLY A 179 11.94 -7.84 -13.06
CA GLY A 179 10.74 -7.86 -12.23
C GLY A 179 9.48 -7.71 -13.07
N ILE A 180 8.32 -7.89 -12.47
CA ILE A 180 7.02 -7.74 -13.13
C ILE A 180 6.43 -6.33 -13.06
N ALA A 181 7.02 -5.43 -12.26
CA ALA A 181 6.62 -4.04 -12.18
C ALA A 181 6.88 -3.32 -13.52
N LYS A 182 5.90 -2.57 -14.01
CA LYS A 182 6.02 -1.82 -15.28
C LYS A 182 6.31 -0.35 -15.07
N TYR A 183 5.96 0.17 -13.91
CA TYR A 183 6.08 1.59 -13.60
C TYR A 183 6.65 1.82 -12.21
N TYR A 184 7.40 2.90 -12.09
CA TYR A 184 7.93 3.43 -10.84
C TYR A 184 7.43 4.85 -10.63
N TRP A 185 6.92 5.13 -9.44
CA TRP A 185 6.52 6.45 -9.04
C TRP A 185 7.54 7.03 -8.05
N ASP A 186 8.26 8.05 -8.49
CA ASP A 186 9.45 8.55 -7.80
C ASP A 186 9.12 9.30 -6.50
N ARG A 187 7.94 9.87 -6.36
CA ARG A 187 7.57 10.64 -5.16
C ARG A 187 7.47 9.76 -3.91
N ASP A 188 6.78 8.62 -4.00
CA ASP A 188 6.59 7.68 -2.88
C ASP A 188 7.44 6.41 -3.01
N LYS A 189 8.35 6.37 -4.01
CA LYS A 189 9.25 5.24 -4.24
C LYS A 189 8.50 3.91 -4.42
N VAL A 190 7.38 3.93 -5.13
CA VAL A 190 6.48 2.78 -5.30
C VAL A 190 6.59 2.21 -6.71
N LYS A 191 6.77 0.89 -6.78
CA LYS A 191 6.68 0.11 -8.03
C LYS A 191 5.26 -0.47 -8.19
N PHE A 192 4.72 -0.49 -9.41
CA PHE A 192 3.40 -1.03 -9.75
C PHE A 192 3.27 -1.45 -11.20
#